data_781082b3f6f51ae7e3005bf171d03231
#
_entry.id   781082b3f6f51ae7e3005bf171d03231
#
_cell.length_a   1.000
_cell.length_b   1.000
_cell.length_c   1.000
_cell.angle_alpha   90.00
_cell.angle_beta   90.00
_cell.angle_gamma   90.00
#
_symmetry.space_group_name_H-M   'P 1'
#
loop_
_entity.id
_entity.type
_entity.pdbx_description
1 polymer ?
#
loop_
_entity_poly.entity_id
_entity_poly.type
_entity_poly.pdbx_seq_one_letter_code
_entity_poly.pdbx_strand_id
1 'polypeptide(L)'
;MELPQKINLNSLSKEERKTLTKNTYAGNSYFETLFGSDQIEIDCTQSSEAFRSEIERILLEKNLVQEKLPLEKLHEVLSDDMKTYNFDDGVNKISTYFYDTDAEFTQVYHQYIRFLRQHFLKEPFFFQATPTIRIHCPHAKNSHHYPRYHSDISYGHPPEELNIWLPLTEVMEGHGFQVMSVAASRQILNRFDYDFDDFIHNAIHDKEFSASCEQIAGPVDTPFGKMLSFDSRCIHSGEPLKSHTRASMDIRILPVSQYDKMEIEYQGSGRRKVLFTPGHCYHIKDSDHF
;
A
#
# COMPACT_ATOMS: atom_id res chain seq x y z
N MET A 1 -25.69 9.08 -17.07
CA MET A 1 -25.77 10.02 -15.92
C MET A 1 -24.40 10.67 -15.84
N GLU A 2 -24.29 11.96 -16.07
CA GLU A 2 -23.00 12.64 -15.88
C GLU A 2 -22.68 12.61 -14.38
N LEU A 3 -21.49 12.11 -14.05
CA LEU A 3 -21.01 12.15 -12.67
C LEU A 3 -20.86 13.62 -12.25
N PRO A 4 -21.24 14.00 -11.02
CA PRO A 4 -21.05 15.36 -10.53
C PRO A 4 -19.57 15.75 -10.66
N GLN A 5 -19.29 16.96 -11.08
CA GLN A 5 -17.94 17.47 -11.21
C GLN A 5 -17.31 17.56 -9.82
N LYS A 6 -16.29 16.73 -9.57
CA LYS A 6 -15.55 16.72 -8.31
C LYS A 6 -14.52 17.86 -8.27
N ILE A 7 -14.22 18.36 -7.09
CA ILE A 7 -13.19 19.39 -6.87
C ILE A 7 -11.83 18.72 -6.86
N ASN A 8 -10.91 19.14 -7.72
CA ASN A 8 -9.56 18.57 -7.74
C ASN A 8 -8.79 18.95 -6.46
N LEU A 9 -8.23 17.95 -5.76
CA LEU A 9 -7.46 18.14 -4.52
C LEU A 9 -6.35 19.21 -4.66
N ASN A 10 -5.67 19.22 -5.80
CA ASN A 10 -4.56 20.15 -6.05
C ASN A 10 -5.02 21.58 -6.33
N SER A 11 -6.34 21.82 -6.54
CA SER A 11 -6.89 23.18 -6.66
C SER A 11 -7.18 23.82 -5.31
N LEU A 12 -7.18 23.04 -4.23
CA LEU A 12 -7.38 23.54 -2.88
C LEU A 12 -6.15 24.29 -2.36
N SER A 13 -6.36 25.38 -1.66
CA SER A 13 -5.32 26.08 -0.91
C SER A 13 -4.74 25.21 0.21
N LYS A 14 -3.59 25.58 0.74
CA LYS A 14 -2.95 24.88 1.87
C LYS A 14 -3.91 24.78 3.08
N GLU A 15 -4.59 25.84 3.42
CA GLU A 15 -5.52 25.87 4.58
C GLU A 15 -6.77 25.03 4.35
N GLU A 16 -7.28 24.97 3.13
CA GLU A 16 -8.40 24.09 2.80
C GLU A 16 -7.99 22.61 2.88
N ARG A 17 -6.80 22.25 2.40
CA ARG A 17 -6.24 20.89 2.54
C ARG A 17 -6.04 20.50 4.00
N LYS A 18 -5.51 21.38 4.85
CA LYS A 18 -5.37 21.16 6.29
C LYS A 18 -6.73 20.92 6.96
N THR A 19 -7.71 21.74 6.61
CA THR A 19 -9.08 21.60 7.11
C THR A 19 -9.71 20.27 6.67
N LEU A 20 -9.54 19.88 5.41
CA LEU A 20 -9.98 18.58 4.90
C LEU A 20 -9.33 17.43 5.65
N THR A 21 -8.00 17.47 5.82
CA THR A 21 -7.25 16.45 6.58
C THR A 21 -7.74 16.36 8.01
N LYS A 22 -7.89 17.49 8.69
CA LYS A 22 -8.40 17.54 10.08
C LYS A 22 -9.79 16.91 10.19
N ASN A 23 -10.69 17.21 9.27
CA ASN A 23 -12.04 16.63 9.25
C ASN A 23 -12.00 15.11 8.99
N THR A 24 -11.13 14.66 8.10
CA THR A 24 -10.90 13.24 7.81
C THR A 24 -10.49 12.47 9.06
N TYR A 25 -9.63 13.04 9.90
CA TYR A 25 -9.17 12.39 11.15
C TYR A 25 -10.09 12.64 12.36
N ALA A 26 -11.06 13.53 12.27
CA ALA A 26 -11.97 13.86 13.38
C ALA A 26 -13.13 12.86 13.53
N GLY A 27 -13.60 12.28 12.45
CA GLY A 27 -14.74 11.34 12.40
C GLY A 27 -14.33 9.88 12.31
N ASN A 28 -15.30 8.97 12.37
CA ASN A 28 -15.11 7.58 12.01
C ASN A 28 -14.98 7.46 10.49
N SER A 29 -14.06 6.63 10.03
CA SER A 29 -13.96 6.29 8.63
C SER A 29 -15.02 5.26 8.22
N TYR A 30 -15.08 5.04 6.91
CA TYR A 30 -15.84 3.93 6.37
C TYR A 30 -15.26 2.58 6.87
N PHE A 31 -13.93 2.43 6.96
CA PHE A 31 -13.25 1.25 7.49
C PHE A 31 -13.67 0.94 8.94
N GLU A 32 -13.58 1.93 9.84
CA GLU A 32 -14.00 1.75 11.24
C GLU A 32 -15.50 1.44 11.35
N THR A 33 -16.33 2.04 10.49
CA THR A 33 -17.78 1.77 10.45
C THR A 33 -18.06 0.31 10.05
N LEU A 34 -17.29 -0.25 9.11
CA LEU A 34 -17.46 -1.63 8.66
C LEU A 34 -16.97 -2.66 9.67
N PHE A 35 -15.79 -2.43 10.24
CA PHE A 35 -15.05 -3.45 10.96
C PHE A 35 -14.97 -3.22 12.47
N GLY A 36 -15.33 -2.04 12.96
CA GLY A 36 -15.21 -1.68 14.37
C GLY A 36 -13.76 -1.60 14.87
N SER A 37 -12.80 -1.54 13.94
CA SER A 37 -11.36 -1.51 14.20
C SER A 37 -10.69 -0.71 13.09
N ASP A 38 -9.45 -0.29 13.29
CA ASP A 38 -8.62 0.34 12.26
C ASP A 38 -7.73 -0.66 11.49
N GLN A 39 -7.75 -1.93 11.89
CA GLN A 39 -7.01 -3.04 11.25
C GLN A 39 -7.76 -4.35 11.41
N ILE A 40 -7.72 -5.21 10.39
CA ILE A 40 -8.23 -6.59 10.46
C ILE A 40 -7.35 -7.54 9.66
N GLU A 41 -7.30 -8.80 10.07
CA GLU A 41 -6.66 -9.89 9.32
C GLU A 41 -7.71 -10.86 8.75
N ILE A 42 -7.45 -11.36 7.56
CA ILE A 42 -8.30 -12.36 6.89
C ILE A 42 -7.44 -13.47 6.31
N ASP A 43 -7.85 -14.72 6.52
CA ASP A 43 -7.23 -15.87 5.88
C ASP A 43 -7.45 -15.83 4.36
N CYS A 44 -6.36 -15.96 3.62
CA CYS A 44 -6.33 -15.97 2.16
C CYS A 44 -5.20 -16.88 1.63
N THR A 45 -4.89 -17.96 2.36
CA THR A 45 -3.79 -18.90 2.09
C THR A 45 -3.72 -19.31 0.62
N GLN A 46 -4.86 -19.70 0.03
CA GLN A 46 -4.90 -20.13 -1.38
C GLN A 46 -4.47 -19.01 -2.34
N SER A 47 -4.88 -17.77 -2.07
CA SER A 47 -4.47 -16.61 -2.88
C SER A 47 -2.98 -16.31 -2.71
N SER A 48 -2.46 -16.37 -1.49
CA SER A 48 -1.04 -16.17 -1.20
C SER A 48 -0.16 -17.18 -1.94
N GLU A 49 -0.54 -18.46 -1.93
CA GLU A 49 0.15 -19.54 -2.65
C GLU A 49 0.11 -19.32 -4.16
N ALA A 50 -1.04 -18.90 -4.72
CA ALA A 50 -1.17 -18.62 -6.14
C ALA A 50 -0.25 -17.46 -6.58
N PHE A 51 -0.25 -16.33 -5.85
CA PHE A 51 0.65 -15.21 -6.15
C PHE A 51 2.12 -15.58 -5.99
N ARG A 52 2.46 -16.33 -4.96
CA ARG A 52 3.83 -16.81 -4.76
C ARG A 52 4.30 -17.64 -5.96
N SER A 53 3.46 -18.55 -6.43
CA SER A 53 3.74 -19.38 -7.61
C SER A 53 3.93 -18.55 -8.88
N GLU A 54 3.12 -17.51 -9.07
CA GLU A 54 3.23 -16.59 -10.22
C GLU A 54 4.53 -15.76 -10.16
N ILE A 55 4.91 -15.28 -8.99
CA ILE A 55 6.18 -14.57 -8.83
C ILE A 55 7.35 -15.50 -9.17
N GLU A 56 7.36 -16.72 -8.65
CA GLU A 56 8.39 -17.73 -8.95
C GLU A 56 8.47 -18.03 -10.46
N ARG A 57 7.32 -18.18 -11.13
CA ARG A 57 7.25 -18.36 -12.59
C ARG A 57 7.87 -17.17 -13.34
N ILE A 58 7.44 -15.94 -13.03
CA ILE A 58 7.94 -14.72 -13.69
C ILE A 58 9.45 -14.55 -13.49
N LEU A 59 9.98 -14.84 -12.29
CA LEU A 59 11.40 -14.76 -12.01
C LEU A 59 12.22 -15.73 -12.90
N LEU A 60 11.72 -16.95 -13.10
CA LEU A 60 12.36 -17.95 -13.96
C LEU A 60 12.25 -17.57 -15.44
N GLU A 61 11.08 -17.22 -15.93
CA GLU A 61 10.84 -16.89 -17.35
C GLU A 61 11.62 -15.66 -17.81
N LYS A 62 11.77 -14.67 -16.92
CA LYS A 62 12.57 -13.47 -17.18
C LYS A 62 14.08 -13.70 -16.94
N ASN A 63 14.49 -14.93 -16.64
CA ASN A 63 15.88 -15.31 -16.32
C ASN A 63 16.50 -14.46 -15.18
N LEU A 64 15.69 -14.03 -14.23
CA LEU A 64 16.13 -13.28 -13.05
C LEU A 64 16.74 -14.23 -11.99
N VAL A 65 16.30 -15.48 -12.01
CA VAL A 65 16.89 -16.61 -11.28
C VAL A 65 17.09 -17.79 -12.21
N GLN A 66 18.03 -18.69 -11.89
CA GLN A 66 18.36 -19.84 -12.74
C GLN A 66 17.54 -21.09 -12.39
N GLU A 67 17.05 -21.15 -11.18
CA GLU A 67 16.26 -22.27 -10.66
C GLU A 67 15.23 -21.79 -9.65
N LYS A 68 14.23 -22.64 -9.35
CA LYS A 68 13.23 -22.37 -8.33
C LYS A 68 13.88 -22.40 -6.95
N LEU A 69 13.69 -21.34 -6.18
CA LEU A 69 14.14 -21.22 -4.79
C LEU A 69 13.06 -20.52 -3.94
N PRO A 70 13.08 -20.72 -2.61
CA PRO A 70 12.19 -19.97 -1.72
C PRO A 70 12.38 -18.46 -1.89
N LEU A 71 11.28 -17.69 -1.99
CA LEU A 71 11.34 -16.23 -2.16
C LEU A 71 12.11 -15.53 -1.03
N GLU A 72 12.12 -16.11 0.17
CA GLU A 72 12.89 -15.66 1.33
C GLU A 72 14.41 -15.61 1.06
N LYS A 73 14.89 -16.41 0.10
CA LYS A 73 16.30 -16.52 -0.29
C LYS A 73 16.69 -15.76 -1.56
N LEU A 74 15.79 -15.00 -2.16
CA LEU A 74 16.10 -14.26 -3.39
C LEU A 74 17.31 -13.35 -3.27
N HIS A 75 17.56 -12.77 -2.10
CA HIS A 75 18.73 -11.91 -1.86
C HIS A 75 20.08 -12.62 -2.06
N GLU A 76 20.13 -13.95 -1.96
CA GLU A 76 21.34 -14.75 -2.14
C GLU A 76 21.77 -14.86 -3.62
N VAL A 77 20.80 -14.80 -4.54
CA VAL A 77 21.01 -15.03 -5.98
C VAL A 77 20.85 -13.78 -6.84
N LEU A 78 20.09 -12.78 -6.38
CA LEU A 78 19.89 -11.53 -7.11
C LEU A 78 21.15 -10.68 -7.11
N SER A 79 21.49 -10.10 -8.26
CA SER A 79 22.58 -9.13 -8.36
C SER A 79 22.31 -7.89 -7.50
N ASP A 80 23.39 -7.19 -7.12
CA ASP A 80 23.26 -5.94 -6.35
C ASP A 80 22.44 -4.87 -7.09
N ASP A 81 22.56 -4.82 -8.42
CA ASP A 81 21.78 -3.90 -9.26
C ASP A 81 20.27 -4.13 -9.12
N MET A 82 19.83 -5.40 -9.06
CA MET A 82 18.42 -5.75 -8.87
C MET A 82 17.88 -5.35 -7.50
N LYS A 83 18.71 -5.40 -6.47
CA LYS A 83 18.35 -5.09 -5.08
C LYS A 83 18.41 -3.60 -4.74
N THR A 84 19.15 -2.80 -5.54
CA THR A 84 19.38 -1.38 -5.27
C THR A 84 18.11 -0.55 -5.44
N TYR A 85 17.80 0.28 -4.44
CA TYR A 85 16.66 1.19 -4.49
C TYR A 85 16.95 2.40 -5.34
N ASN A 86 15.95 2.81 -6.12
CA ASN A 86 15.95 4.06 -6.85
C ASN A 86 15.68 5.23 -5.90
N PHE A 87 16.41 6.30 -6.08
CA PHE A 87 16.25 7.54 -5.30
C PHE A 87 14.86 8.19 -5.49
N ASP A 88 14.31 8.09 -6.70
CA ASP A 88 13.15 8.89 -7.09
C ASP A 88 11.82 8.37 -6.55
N ASP A 89 11.67 7.05 -6.44
CA ASP A 89 10.39 6.41 -6.08
C ASP A 89 10.51 5.38 -4.94
N GLY A 90 11.71 5.20 -4.40
CA GLY A 90 11.93 4.28 -3.28
C GLY A 90 11.66 2.81 -3.62
N VAL A 91 11.73 2.45 -4.90
CA VAL A 91 11.50 1.08 -5.39
C VAL A 91 12.79 0.52 -5.95
N ASN A 92 13.06 -0.76 -5.70
CA ASN A 92 14.20 -1.44 -6.30
C ASN A 92 13.85 -2.02 -7.66
N LYS A 93 14.89 -2.28 -8.47
CA LYS A 93 14.73 -2.74 -9.85
C LYS A 93 13.96 -4.05 -9.96
N ILE A 94 14.18 -5.01 -9.03
CA ILE A 94 13.46 -6.28 -9.08
C ILE A 94 11.95 -6.12 -8.96
N SER A 95 11.46 -5.20 -8.11
CA SER A 95 10.03 -4.93 -7.98
C SER A 95 9.41 -4.33 -9.24
N THR A 96 10.18 -3.60 -10.06
CA THR A 96 9.66 -3.00 -11.30
C THR A 96 9.30 -4.02 -12.38
N TYR A 97 9.84 -5.24 -12.33
CA TYR A 97 9.48 -6.31 -13.26
C TYR A 97 8.02 -6.76 -13.13
N PHE A 98 7.37 -6.42 -12.03
CA PHE A 98 5.97 -6.76 -11.77
C PHE A 98 4.99 -5.61 -12.06
N TYR A 99 5.46 -4.49 -12.63
CA TYR A 99 4.57 -3.40 -13.06
C TYR A 99 3.86 -3.70 -14.37
N ASP A 100 4.47 -4.54 -15.22
CA ASP A 100 3.92 -5.01 -16.47
C ASP A 100 3.73 -6.53 -16.38
N THR A 101 2.58 -6.92 -15.85
CA THR A 101 2.21 -8.31 -15.61
C THR A 101 1.56 -8.92 -16.82
N ASP A 102 1.77 -10.22 -17.03
CA ASP A 102 1.17 -10.99 -18.13
C ASP A 102 -0.27 -11.43 -17.81
N ALA A 103 -0.88 -12.14 -18.76
CA ALA A 103 -2.27 -12.58 -18.64
C ALA A 103 -2.48 -13.60 -17.51
N GLU A 104 -1.48 -14.45 -17.21
CA GLU A 104 -1.58 -15.48 -16.17
C GLU A 104 -1.58 -14.84 -14.79
N PHE A 105 -0.66 -13.92 -14.53
CA PHE A 105 -0.64 -13.13 -13.30
C PHE A 105 -1.95 -12.34 -13.13
N THR A 106 -2.42 -11.69 -14.22
CA THR A 106 -3.67 -10.94 -14.22
C THR A 106 -4.87 -11.82 -13.88
N GLN A 107 -4.89 -13.05 -14.35
CA GLN A 107 -5.94 -14.02 -14.00
C GLN A 107 -5.94 -14.34 -12.50
N VAL A 108 -4.77 -14.58 -11.91
CA VAL A 108 -4.63 -14.81 -10.45
C VAL A 108 -5.08 -13.58 -9.67
N TYR A 109 -4.70 -12.39 -10.14
CA TYR A 109 -5.14 -11.14 -9.52
C TYR A 109 -6.67 -10.97 -9.55
N HIS A 110 -7.31 -11.24 -10.68
CA HIS A 110 -8.78 -11.18 -10.76
C HIS A 110 -9.47 -12.27 -9.93
N GLN A 111 -8.86 -13.44 -9.72
CA GLN A 111 -9.36 -14.44 -8.78
C GLN A 111 -9.32 -13.91 -7.34
N TYR A 112 -8.24 -13.22 -6.99
CA TYR A 112 -8.14 -12.57 -5.67
C TYR A 112 -9.17 -11.44 -5.48
N ILE A 113 -9.43 -10.63 -6.51
CA ILE A 113 -10.50 -9.62 -6.46
C ILE A 113 -11.86 -10.27 -6.20
N ARG A 114 -12.17 -11.40 -6.86
CA ARG A 114 -13.40 -12.17 -6.59
C ARG A 114 -13.43 -12.70 -5.15
N PHE A 115 -12.30 -13.19 -4.65
CA PHE A 115 -12.18 -13.61 -3.25
C PHE A 115 -12.50 -12.44 -2.30
N LEU A 116 -11.92 -11.27 -2.50
CA LEU A 116 -12.19 -10.07 -1.70
C LEU A 116 -13.67 -9.68 -1.73
N ARG A 117 -14.30 -9.74 -2.91
CA ARG A 117 -15.74 -9.45 -3.08
C ARG A 117 -16.62 -10.43 -2.31
N GLN A 118 -16.22 -11.68 -2.23
CA GLN A 118 -16.98 -12.74 -1.55
C GLN A 118 -16.76 -12.79 -0.05
N HIS A 119 -15.55 -12.52 0.42
CA HIS A 119 -15.14 -12.80 1.80
C HIS A 119 -14.78 -11.58 2.64
N PHE A 120 -14.40 -10.48 2.01
CA PHE A 120 -13.95 -9.26 2.68
C PHE A 120 -14.98 -8.14 2.61
N LEU A 121 -15.30 -7.64 1.42
CA LEU A 121 -16.22 -6.52 1.22
C LEU A 121 -17.44 -6.93 0.38
N LYS A 122 -18.62 -6.93 1.00
CA LYS A 122 -19.85 -7.44 0.37
C LYS A 122 -20.52 -6.52 -0.63
N GLU A 123 -20.05 -5.27 -0.77
CA GLU A 123 -20.49 -4.34 -1.80
C GLU A 123 -19.51 -4.24 -2.96
N PRO A 124 -19.93 -3.80 -4.17
CA PRO A 124 -19.04 -3.53 -5.28
C PRO A 124 -17.97 -2.49 -4.91
N PHE A 125 -16.74 -2.69 -5.40
CA PHE A 125 -15.64 -1.76 -5.21
C PHE A 125 -14.79 -1.66 -6.49
N PHE A 126 -14.24 -0.48 -6.72
CA PHE A 126 -13.14 -0.29 -7.63
C PHE A 126 -11.85 -0.80 -6.98
N PHE A 127 -10.93 -1.34 -7.77
CA PHE A 127 -9.68 -1.89 -7.28
C PHE A 127 -8.50 -1.42 -8.11
N GLN A 128 -7.36 -1.32 -7.52
CA GLN A 128 -6.13 -0.87 -8.17
C GLN A 128 -5.88 -1.70 -9.46
N ALA A 129 -5.70 -1.01 -10.58
CA ALA A 129 -5.60 -1.67 -11.90
C ALA A 129 -4.40 -2.62 -12.00
N THR A 130 -3.28 -2.24 -11.40
CA THR A 130 -2.07 -3.07 -11.30
C THR A 130 -1.69 -3.17 -9.83
N PRO A 131 -1.63 -4.38 -9.24
CA PRO A 131 -1.16 -4.54 -7.88
C PRO A 131 0.31 -4.17 -7.75
N THR A 132 0.71 -3.71 -6.57
CA THR A 132 2.11 -3.35 -6.31
C THR A 132 2.81 -4.55 -5.65
N ILE A 133 3.68 -5.23 -6.40
CA ILE A 133 4.56 -6.26 -5.85
C ILE A 133 5.82 -5.61 -5.35
N ARG A 134 6.19 -5.92 -4.11
CA ARG A 134 7.40 -5.44 -3.46
C ARG A 134 8.29 -6.61 -3.06
N ILE A 135 9.54 -6.58 -3.51
CA ILE A 135 10.57 -7.55 -3.15
C ILE A 135 11.68 -6.80 -2.42
N HIS A 136 11.66 -6.84 -1.10
CA HIS A 136 12.65 -6.19 -0.26
C HIS A 136 13.73 -7.18 0.14
N CYS A 137 14.99 -6.83 -0.14
CA CYS A 137 16.15 -7.65 0.19
C CYS A 137 16.90 -7.07 1.39
N PRO A 138 17.44 -7.91 2.29
CA PRO A 138 18.29 -7.45 3.37
C PRO A 138 19.57 -6.81 2.81
N HIS A 139 20.11 -5.85 3.52
CA HIS A 139 21.34 -5.12 3.16
C HIS A 139 21.34 -4.48 1.77
N ALA A 140 20.16 -4.21 1.21
CA ALA A 140 20.04 -3.56 -0.10
C ALA A 140 20.66 -2.15 -0.08
N LYS A 141 21.39 -1.80 -1.15
CA LYS A 141 21.93 -0.44 -1.31
C LYS A 141 20.78 0.57 -1.41
N ASN A 142 21.01 1.75 -0.84
CA ASN A 142 20.05 2.86 -0.83
C ASN A 142 18.69 2.52 -0.17
N SER A 143 18.65 1.52 0.71
CA SER A 143 17.42 1.16 1.45
C SER A 143 16.87 2.33 2.30
N HIS A 144 17.69 3.37 2.58
CA HIS A 144 17.24 4.59 3.23
C HIS A 144 16.29 5.45 2.37
N HIS A 145 16.17 5.18 1.08
CA HIS A 145 15.15 5.76 0.19
C HIS A 145 13.78 5.08 0.32
N TYR A 146 13.71 4.00 1.07
CA TYR A 146 12.45 3.34 1.34
C TYR A 146 11.45 4.31 2.01
N PRO A 147 10.14 4.23 1.67
CA PRO A 147 9.14 5.11 2.26
C PRO A 147 9.20 5.13 3.78
N ARG A 148 9.39 6.32 4.33
CA ARG A 148 9.35 6.57 5.77
C ARG A 148 7.90 6.60 6.25
N TYR A 149 7.67 6.99 7.50
CA TYR A 149 6.34 7.10 8.05
C TYR A 149 5.45 8.01 7.21
N HIS A 150 4.36 7.47 6.73
CA HIS A 150 3.35 8.16 5.93
C HIS A 150 1.99 7.48 6.12
N SER A 151 0.92 8.18 5.83
CA SER A 151 -0.37 7.57 5.48
C SER A 151 -0.57 7.71 3.98
N ASP A 152 -1.34 6.84 3.36
CA ASP A 152 -1.58 6.94 1.91
C ASP A 152 -2.28 8.25 1.55
N ILE A 153 -3.13 8.77 2.42
CA ILE A 153 -3.77 10.08 2.26
C ILE A 153 -2.73 11.20 2.11
N SER A 154 -1.59 11.09 2.78
CA SER A 154 -0.52 12.09 2.67
C SER A 154 0.13 12.14 1.28
N TYR A 155 -0.07 11.12 0.48
CA TYR A 155 0.32 11.06 -0.93
C TYR A 155 -0.84 11.32 -1.89
N GLY A 156 -1.99 11.78 -1.38
CA GLY A 156 -3.15 12.20 -2.16
C GLY A 156 -4.14 11.08 -2.46
N HIS A 157 -4.04 9.93 -1.79
CA HIS A 157 -5.05 8.88 -1.87
C HIS A 157 -6.36 9.27 -1.17
N PRO A 158 -7.52 8.77 -1.63
CA PRO A 158 -8.79 8.98 -0.95
C PRO A 158 -8.79 8.35 0.46
N PRO A 159 -9.33 9.02 1.45
CA PRO A 159 -9.47 8.44 2.81
C PRO A 159 -10.48 7.28 2.88
N GLU A 160 -11.31 7.12 1.88
CA GLU A 160 -12.30 6.05 1.76
C GLU A 160 -11.72 4.72 1.22
N GLU A 161 -10.46 4.73 0.77
CA GLU A 161 -9.76 3.51 0.38
C GLU A 161 -9.58 2.56 1.56
N LEU A 162 -9.63 1.26 1.26
CA LEU A 162 -9.21 0.21 2.14
C LEU A 162 -7.86 -0.32 1.65
N ASN A 163 -6.84 -0.18 2.48
CA ASN A 163 -5.51 -0.71 2.19
C ASN A 163 -5.48 -2.21 2.47
N ILE A 164 -4.86 -2.95 1.58
CA ILE A 164 -4.66 -4.38 1.72
C ILE A 164 -3.18 -4.68 1.49
N TRP A 165 -2.58 -5.33 2.47
CA TRP A 165 -1.22 -5.84 2.42
C TRP A 165 -1.24 -7.37 2.53
N LEU A 166 -0.63 -8.05 1.57
CA LEU A 166 -0.55 -9.50 1.48
C LEU A 166 0.91 -9.94 1.51
N PRO A 167 1.40 -10.55 2.60
CA PRO A 167 2.72 -11.16 2.62
C PRO A 167 2.77 -12.38 1.71
N LEU A 168 3.81 -12.48 0.91
CA LEU A 168 4.08 -13.59 -0.02
C LEU A 168 5.32 -14.39 0.41
N THR A 169 5.90 -14.03 1.53
CA THR A 169 6.95 -14.74 2.29
C THR A 169 6.54 -14.79 3.74
N GLU A 170 7.18 -15.66 4.52
CA GLU A 170 7.00 -15.61 5.97
C GLU A 170 7.43 -14.25 6.53
N VAL A 171 6.62 -13.71 7.43
CA VAL A 171 6.91 -12.48 8.16
C VAL A 171 7.45 -12.88 9.53
N MET A 172 8.70 -12.54 9.76
CA MET A 172 9.39 -12.79 11.02
C MET A 172 9.62 -11.47 11.74
N GLU A 173 9.90 -11.50 13.01
CA GLU A 173 10.21 -10.32 13.81
C GLU A 173 11.25 -9.42 13.12
N GLY A 174 10.91 -8.15 12.90
CA GLY A 174 11.72 -7.17 12.19
C GLY A 174 11.79 -7.34 10.67
N HIS A 175 10.84 -8.08 10.06
CA HIS A 175 10.77 -8.27 8.60
C HIS A 175 9.43 -7.82 7.98
N GLY A 176 8.53 -7.28 8.78
CA GLY A 176 7.26 -6.73 8.35
C GLY A 176 7.32 -5.26 7.97
N PHE A 177 6.30 -4.58 8.37
CA PHE A 177 6.26 -3.12 8.40
C PHE A 177 5.65 -2.68 9.75
N GLN A 178 5.67 -1.39 10.00
CA GLN A 178 5.09 -0.83 11.21
C GLN A 178 3.84 -0.05 10.86
N VAL A 179 2.84 -0.10 11.73
CA VAL A 179 1.60 0.66 11.56
C VAL A 179 1.15 1.26 12.88
N MET A 180 0.66 2.50 12.83
CA MET A 180 0.04 3.18 13.95
C MET A 180 -1.47 3.01 13.91
N SER A 181 -2.13 3.01 15.07
CA SER A 181 -3.59 3.19 15.10
C SER A 181 -3.98 4.55 14.50
N VAL A 182 -5.24 4.68 14.07
CA VAL A 182 -5.79 5.98 13.63
C VAL A 182 -5.69 7.03 14.72
N ALA A 183 -5.90 6.64 15.99
CA ALA A 183 -5.78 7.54 17.12
C ALA A 183 -4.36 8.09 17.31
N ALA A 184 -3.34 7.23 17.17
CA ALA A 184 -1.93 7.63 17.23
C ALA A 184 -1.55 8.49 16.03
N SER A 185 -2.00 8.12 14.83
CA SER A 185 -1.79 8.88 13.58
C SER A 185 -2.36 10.29 13.69
N ARG A 186 -3.56 10.44 14.23
CA ARG A 186 -4.18 11.74 14.51
C ARG A 186 -3.34 12.58 15.48
N GLN A 187 -2.80 11.98 16.54
CA GLN A 187 -1.94 12.69 17.49
C GLN A 187 -0.64 13.20 16.84
N ILE A 188 -0.04 12.39 15.97
CA ILE A 188 1.15 12.79 15.20
C ILE A 188 0.80 13.96 14.29
N LEU A 189 -0.25 13.85 13.47
CA LEU A 189 -0.62 14.90 12.51
C LEU A 189 -1.05 16.20 13.19
N ASN A 190 -1.64 16.13 14.36
CA ASN A 190 -1.98 17.33 15.13
C ASN A 190 -0.75 18.17 15.51
N ARG A 191 0.45 17.59 15.64
CA ARG A 191 1.70 18.33 15.87
C ARG A 191 2.08 19.22 14.69
N PHE A 192 1.60 18.90 13.50
CA PHE A 192 1.83 19.62 12.24
C PHE A 192 0.60 20.41 11.80
N ASP A 193 -0.37 20.61 12.70
CA ASP A 193 -1.66 21.25 12.35
C ASP A 193 -2.31 20.62 11.10
N TYR A 194 -2.19 19.29 10.96
CA TYR A 194 -2.68 18.48 9.84
C TYR A 194 -2.09 18.85 8.47
N ASP A 195 -0.90 19.43 8.45
CA ASP A 195 -0.14 19.73 7.25
C ASP A 195 0.68 18.51 6.82
N PHE A 196 0.28 17.85 5.74
CA PHE A 196 0.99 16.67 5.23
C PHE A 196 2.37 16.99 4.68
N ASP A 197 2.57 18.17 4.08
CA ASP A 197 3.88 18.54 3.52
C ASP A 197 4.91 18.68 4.65
N ASP A 198 4.54 19.35 5.74
CA ASP A 198 5.40 19.49 6.92
C ASP A 198 5.63 18.14 7.63
N PHE A 199 4.59 17.32 7.75
CA PHE A 199 4.71 15.98 8.32
C PHE A 199 5.66 15.09 7.51
N ILE A 200 5.47 14.97 6.19
CA ILE A 200 6.32 14.16 5.30
C ILE A 200 7.76 14.67 5.31
N HIS A 201 7.96 16.00 5.27
CA HIS A 201 9.29 16.58 5.36
C HIS A 201 10.03 16.13 6.62
N ASN A 202 9.37 16.20 7.79
CA ASN A 202 9.97 15.78 9.05
C ASN A 202 10.18 14.25 9.11
N ALA A 203 9.23 13.45 8.61
CA ALA A 203 9.36 11.99 8.56
C ALA A 203 10.58 11.53 7.72
N ILE A 204 10.99 12.32 6.72
CA ILE A 204 12.15 12.01 5.86
C ILE A 204 13.45 12.56 6.46
N HIS A 205 13.44 13.76 7.00
CA HIS A 205 14.67 14.53 7.29
C HIS A 205 14.98 14.62 8.78
N ASP A 206 14.00 14.47 9.67
CA ASP A 206 14.20 14.54 11.12
C ASP A 206 14.31 13.13 11.72
N LYS A 207 15.53 12.74 12.10
CA LYS A 207 15.82 11.42 12.68
C LYS A 207 15.19 11.23 14.05
N GLU A 208 15.10 12.29 14.87
CA GLU A 208 14.51 12.22 16.21
C GLU A 208 12.99 12.03 16.09
N PHE A 209 12.37 12.75 15.16
CA PHE A 209 10.97 12.56 14.86
C PHE A 209 10.69 11.15 14.33
N SER A 210 11.50 10.65 13.39
CA SER A 210 11.37 9.29 12.87
C SER A 210 11.50 8.22 13.96
N ALA A 211 12.48 8.39 14.88
CA ALA A 211 12.64 7.51 16.04
C ALA A 211 11.45 7.59 17.02
N SER A 212 10.86 8.77 17.18
CA SER A 212 9.64 8.91 18.00
C SER A 212 8.43 8.20 17.38
N CYS A 213 8.32 8.19 16.05
CA CYS A 213 7.30 7.43 15.34
C CYS A 213 7.50 5.91 15.53
N GLU A 214 8.74 5.43 15.47
CA GLU A 214 9.08 4.02 15.69
C GLU A 214 8.66 3.50 17.09
N GLN A 215 8.73 4.35 18.10
CA GLN A 215 8.28 4.00 19.46
C GLN A 215 6.75 3.90 19.60
N ILE A 216 6.00 4.54 18.71
CA ILE A 216 4.53 4.59 18.74
C ILE A 216 3.93 3.53 17.81
N ALA A 217 4.59 3.26 16.69
CA ALA A 217 4.13 2.29 15.70
C ALA A 217 4.33 0.86 16.20
N GLY A 218 3.32 0.03 16.03
CA GLY A 218 3.41 -1.40 16.30
C GLY A 218 3.94 -2.18 15.08
N PRO A 219 4.68 -3.27 15.30
CA PRO A 219 5.06 -4.17 14.22
C PRO A 219 3.83 -4.88 13.66
N VAL A 220 3.88 -5.19 12.38
CA VAL A 220 2.90 -6.03 11.69
C VAL A 220 3.48 -7.41 11.50
N ASP A 221 2.93 -8.38 12.24
CA ASP A 221 3.36 -9.78 12.24
C ASP A 221 2.36 -10.70 11.51
N THR A 222 1.60 -10.15 10.55
CA THR A 222 0.63 -10.92 9.75
C THR A 222 1.37 -12.04 9.00
N PRO A 223 1.09 -13.33 9.28
CA PRO A 223 1.83 -14.44 8.69
C PRO A 223 1.48 -14.64 7.22
N PHE A 224 2.34 -15.37 6.51
CA PHE A 224 2.01 -15.89 5.18
C PHE A 224 0.67 -16.64 5.20
N GLY A 225 -0.15 -16.42 4.18
CA GLY A 225 -1.50 -16.98 4.08
C GLY A 225 -2.60 -16.11 4.68
N LYS A 226 -2.25 -15.02 5.36
CA LYS A 226 -3.21 -14.00 5.76
C LYS A 226 -2.93 -12.68 5.08
N MET A 227 -3.96 -11.90 4.83
CA MET A 227 -3.84 -10.49 4.48
C MET A 227 -4.13 -9.60 5.68
N LEU A 228 -3.45 -8.48 5.77
CA LEU A 228 -3.82 -7.36 6.62
C LEU A 228 -4.57 -6.33 5.80
N SER A 229 -5.74 -5.89 6.28
CA SER A 229 -6.37 -4.67 5.78
C SER A 229 -6.40 -3.63 6.87
N PHE A 230 -6.12 -2.38 6.52
CA PHE A 230 -6.05 -1.28 7.48
C PHE A 230 -6.59 0.02 6.89
N ASP A 231 -7.03 0.88 7.78
CA ASP A 231 -7.57 2.19 7.46
C ASP A 231 -6.50 3.06 6.77
N SER A 232 -6.84 3.71 5.67
CA SER A 232 -5.94 4.58 4.91
C SER A 232 -5.35 5.76 5.72
N ARG A 233 -5.97 6.09 6.86
CA ARG A 233 -5.50 7.11 7.81
C ARG A 233 -4.35 6.61 8.70
N CYS A 234 -4.12 5.30 8.78
CA CYS A 234 -3.03 4.75 9.58
C CYS A 234 -1.67 5.15 9.01
N ILE A 235 -0.86 5.84 9.82
CA ILE A 235 0.53 6.10 9.49
C ILE A 235 1.31 4.79 9.60
N HIS A 236 2.09 4.49 8.56
CA HIS A 236 2.86 3.26 8.48
C HIS A 236 4.22 3.49 7.82
N SER A 237 5.12 2.55 8.01
CA SER A 237 6.48 2.58 7.44
C SER A 237 7.01 1.17 7.21
N GLY A 238 7.77 0.96 6.17
CA GLY A 238 8.51 -0.28 6.00
C GLY A 238 9.69 -0.37 6.98
N GLU A 239 10.00 -1.59 7.40
CA GLU A 239 11.16 -1.86 8.25
C GLU A 239 12.35 -2.32 7.41
N PRO A 240 13.59 -1.92 7.80
CA PRO A 240 14.80 -2.46 7.21
C PRO A 240 14.92 -3.97 7.49
N LEU A 241 15.17 -4.77 6.46
CA LEU A 241 15.31 -6.22 6.58
C LEU A 241 16.72 -6.62 7.03
N LYS A 242 16.81 -7.62 7.91
CA LYS A 242 18.08 -8.08 8.50
C LYS A 242 18.62 -9.36 7.88
N SER A 243 17.78 -10.32 7.51
CA SER A 243 18.23 -11.67 7.15
C SER A 243 17.55 -12.34 5.97
N HIS A 244 16.32 -11.97 5.62
CA HIS A 244 15.55 -12.64 4.56
C HIS A 244 14.99 -11.62 3.58
N THR A 245 14.73 -12.09 2.35
CA THR A 245 13.90 -11.33 1.42
C THR A 245 12.45 -11.37 1.89
N ARG A 246 11.79 -10.22 1.91
CA ARG A 246 10.35 -10.10 2.04
C ARG A 246 9.74 -9.80 0.68
N ALA A 247 8.84 -10.66 0.23
CA ALA A 247 7.95 -10.38 -0.88
C ALA A 247 6.55 -10.07 -0.33
N SER A 248 5.90 -9.04 -0.84
CA SER A 248 4.54 -8.67 -0.48
C SER A 248 3.82 -8.05 -1.67
N MET A 249 2.50 -8.05 -1.60
CA MET A 249 1.63 -7.34 -2.53
C MET A 249 0.81 -6.30 -1.78
N ASP A 250 0.82 -5.07 -2.29
CA ASP A 250 -0.04 -4.00 -1.81
C ASP A 250 -1.11 -3.71 -2.86
N ILE A 251 -2.35 -3.63 -2.46
CA ILE A 251 -3.44 -3.12 -3.28
C ILE A 251 -4.34 -2.19 -2.46
N ARG A 252 -5.10 -1.40 -3.18
CA ARG A 252 -6.15 -0.56 -2.62
C ARG A 252 -7.44 -0.83 -3.34
N ILE A 253 -8.53 -0.86 -2.58
CA ILE A 253 -9.88 -0.94 -3.09
C ILE A 253 -10.68 0.25 -2.59
N LEU A 254 -11.60 0.73 -3.43
CA LEU A 254 -12.45 1.87 -3.13
C LEU A 254 -13.92 1.45 -3.32
N PRO A 255 -14.72 1.37 -2.25
CA PRO A 255 -16.13 1.01 -2.37
C PRO A 255 -16.89 1.95 -3.31
N VAL A 256 -17.69 1.40 -4.22
CA VAL A 256 -18.49 2.20 -5.18
C VAL A 256 -19.38 3.18 -4.43
N SER A 257 -20.01 2.73 -3.35
CA SER A 257 -20.89 3.56 -2.53
C SER A 257 -20.17 4.78 -1.89
N GLN A 258 -18.85 4.67 -1.66
CA GLN A 258 -18.03 5.78 -1.15
C GLN A 258 -17.55 6.68 -2.29
N TYR A 259 -17.08 6.08 -3.39
CA TYR A 259 -16.68 6.84 -4.58
C TYR A 259 -17.78 7.78 -5.09
N ASP A 260 -19.03 7.31 -5.11
CA ASP A 260 -20.17 8.08 -5.57
C ASP A 260 -20.49 9.29 -4.66
N LYS A 261 -20.10 9.22 -3.39
CA LYS A 261 -20.31 10.30 -2.41
C LYS A 261 -19.14 11.29 -2.33
N MET A 262 -17.99 10.93 -2.89
CA MET A 262 -16.81 11.78 -2.83
C MET A 262 -17.02 13.08 -3.62
N GLU A 263 -16.79 14.21 -2.96
CA GLU A 263 -16.81 15.53 -3.58
C GLU A 263 -15.44 15.97 -4.11
N ILE A 264 -14.37 15.30 -3.64
CA ILE A 264 -12.98 15.58 -4.02
C ILE A 264 -12.51 14.57 -5.06
N GLU A 265 -11.88 15.06 -6.11
CA GLU A 265 -11.09 14.27 -7.02
C GLU A 265 -9.64 14.19 -6.48
N TYR A 266 -9.28 13.04 -5.93
CA TYR A 266 -7.98 12.81 -5.34
C TYR A 266 -6.93 12.56 -6.42
N GLN A 267 -5.75 13.12 -6.21
CA GLN A 267 -4.63 13.03 -7.14
C GLN A 267 -3.33 12.87 -6.38
N GLY A 268 -2.48 11.95 -6.82
CA GLY A 268 -1.18 11.69 -6.25
C GLY A 268 -0.30 12.94 -6.25
N SER A 269 0.43 13.14 -5.15
CA SER A 269 1.47 14.16 -5.03
C SER A 269 2.78 13.71 -5.69
N GLY A 270 3.63 14.65 -6.06
CA GLY A 270 4.94 14.36 -6.61
C GLY A 270 4.95 14.03 -8.11
N ARG A 271 5.86 13.14 -8.53
CA ARG A 271 6.08 12.82 -9.95
C ARG A 271 4.97 12.00 -10.60
N ARG A 272 4.32 11.15 -9.83
CA ARG A 272 3.21 10.31 -10.28
C ARG A 272 1.88 11.04 -10.10
N LYS A 273 1.59 12.05 -10.83
CA LYS A 273 0.30 12.78 -10.79
C LYS A 273 -0.89 11.90 -11.23
N VAL A 274 -1.00 10.73 -10.60
CA VAL A 274 -2.04 9.74 -10.91
C VAL A 274 -3.36 10.20 -10.29
N LEU A 275 -4.43 10.15 -11.07
CA LEU A 275 -5.79 10.33 -10.56
C LEU A 275 -6.25 9.04 -9.90
N PHE A 276 -6.77 9.14 -8.68
CA PHE A 276 -7.36 8.01 -7.96
C PHE A 276 -8.82 7.82 -8.36
N THR A 277 -9.03 7.49 -9.63
CA THR A 277 -10.36 7.33 -10.25
C THR A 277 -10.36 6.09 -11.15
N PRO A 278 -11.56 5.52 -11.44
CA PRO A 278 -11.69 4.46 -12.44
C PRO A 278 -11.15 4.88 -13.81
N GLY A 279 -10.41 3.99 -14.45
CA GLY A 279 -9.73 4.25 -15.73
C GLY A 279 -8.33 4.88 -15.60
N HIS A 280 -7.90 5.21 -14.39
CA HIS A 280 -6.55 5.71 -14.07
C HIS A 280 -5.87 4.79 -13.06
N CYS A 281 -5.96 5.09 -11.76
CA CYS A 281 -5.40 4.22 -10.72
C CYS A 281 -6.20 2.93 -10.55
N TYR A 282 -7.51 3.03 -10.60
CA TYR A 282 -8.39 1.87 -10.47
C TYR A 282 -8.79 1.31 -11.83
N HIS A 283 -9.15 0.02 -11.81
CA HIS A 283 -9.74 -0.61 -12.96
C HIS A 283 -11.01 0.15 -13.39
N ILE A 284 -11.27 0.20 -14.71
CA ILE A 284 -12.41 0.94 -15.27
C ILE A 284 -13.77 0.35 -14.87
N LYS A 285 -13.81 -0.94 -14.54
CA LYS A 285 -14.99 -1.65 -14.05
C LYS A 285 -14.80 -2.00 -12.58
N ASP A 286 -15.92 -2.10 -11.86
CA ASP A 286 -15.90 -2.55 -10.48
C ASP A 286 -15.80 -4.09 -10.34
N SER A 287 -15.71 -4.55 -9.09
CA SER A 287 -15.53 -5.96 -8.75
C SER A 287 -16.66 -6.90 -9.19
N ASP A 288 -17.84 -6.40 -9.51
CA ASP A 288 -18.96 -7.22 -9.99
C ASP A 288 -18.88 -7.56 -11.49
N HIS A 289 -17.92 -6.96 -12.20
CA HIS A 289 -17.70 -7.16 -13.62
C HIS A 289 -16.48 -8.04 -13.93
N PHE A 290 -15.95 -8.76 -12.90
CA PHE A 290 -14.79 -9.65 -13.03
C PHE A 290 -15.02 -11.06 -12.53
#